data_7a8a39225a1bb95fc21681b8686b7922
#
_entry.id   7a8a39225a1bb95fc21681b8686b7922
#
_cell.length_a   1.000
_cell.length_b   1.000
_cell.length_c   1.000
_cell.angle_alpha   90.00
_cell.angle_beta   90.00
_cell.angle_gamma   90.00
#
_symmetry.space_group_name_H-M   'P 1'
#
loop_
_entity.id
_entity.type
_entity.pdbx_description
1 polymer ?
#
loop_
_entity_poly.entity_id
_entity_poly.type
_entity_poly.pdbx_seq_one_letter_code
_entity_poly.pdbx_strand_id
1 'polypeptide(L)'
;MRKYLCLLPLLLLCLTASAQSQTLVRLNEAQAGTLKTGMLVLGGWAIVNILVSSFKLTRATRNRKYFYQMNLYWNVVNLVVASVALYSILTKDSSAQSLADSLYLHGWYKKVLYLNVGLDVGYMLLGVYLKERSRYSPKTERLLGWGQAIVLQGVFLFLLDLVLAVLLENYAEPLFRLIP
;
A
#
# COMPACT_ATOMS: atom_id res chain seq x y z
N MET A 1 -34.88 -45.55 15.99
CA MET A 1 -34.92 -44.44 15.07
C MET A 1 -34.64 -43.07 15.76
N ARG A 2 -34.87 -42.87 17.05
CA ARG A 2 -34.63 -41.60 17.75
C ARG A 2 -33.15 -41.18 17.95
N LYS A 3 -32.22 -42.14 17.92
CA LYS A 3 -30.80 -41.91 18.20
C LYS A 3 -30.04 -41.17 17.05
N TYR A 4 -30.54 -41.14 15.83
CA TYR A 4 -29.91 -40.51 14.68
C TYR A 4 -30.43 -39.13 14.36
N LEU A 5 -31.51 -38.70 15.06
CA LEU A 5 -32.10 -37.38 14.83
C LEU A 5 -31.22 -36.23 15.32
N CYS A 6 -30.31 -36.49 16.28
CA CYS A 6 -29.35 -35.50 16.79
C CYS A 6 -28.06 -35.42 15.96
N LEU A 7 -27.78 -36.42 15.12
CA LEU A 7 -26.59 -36.43 14.26
C LEU A 7 -26.72 -35.49 13.06
N LEU A 8 -27.91 -35.31 12.52
CA LEU A 8 -28.16 -34.46 11.37
C LEU A 8 -27.86 -32.98 11.64
N PRO A 9 -28.37 -32.36 12.75
CA PRO A 9 -28.01 -30.97 13.05
C PRO A 9 -26.53 -30.80 13.38
N LEU A 10 -25.87 -31.77 14.01
CA LEU A 10 -24.44 -31.74 14.31
C LEU A 10 -23.62 -31.77 13.00
N LEU A 11 -24.01 -32.58 12.04
CA LEU A 11 -23.38 -32.69 10.72
C LEU A 11 -23.54 -31.39 9.92
N LEU A 12 -24.73 -30.77 9.97
CA LEU A 12 -25.00 -29.47 9.34
C LEU A 12 -24.14 -28.35 9.97
N LEU A 13 -23.99 -28.34 11.30
CA LEU A 13 -23.11 -27.38 11.99
C LEU A 13 -21.65 -27.55 11.60
N CYS A 14 -21.15 -28.77 11.45
CA CYS A 14 -19.80 -29.03 11.00
C CYS A 14 -19.58 -28.55 9.54
N LEU A 15 -20.55 -28.77 8.66
CA LEU A 15 -20.47 -28.32 7.26
C LEU A 15 -20.47 -26.78 7.13
N THR A 16 -21.32 -26.10 7.92
CA THR A 16 -21.36 -24.64 7.92
C THR A 16 -20.06 -24.03 8.47
N ALA A 17 -19.53 -24.59 9.56
CA ALA A 17 -18.25 -24.13 10.14
C ALA A 17 -17.08 -24.33 9.15
N SER A 18 -17.03 -25.44 8.43
CA SER A 18 -16.01 -25.69 7.41
C SER A 18 -16.13 -24.75 6.23
N ALA A 19 -17.34 -24.46 5.76
CA ALA A 19 -17.57 -23.51 4.66
C ALA A 19 -17.20 -22.08 5.06
N GLN A 20 -17.47 -21.66 6.29
CA GLN A 20 -17.10 -20.36 6.82
C GLN A 20 -15.58 -20.20 6.92
N SER A 21 -14.87 -21.24 7.38
CA SER A 21 -13.41 -21.24 7.47
C SER A 21 -12.77 -21.12 6.07
N GLN A 22 -13.25 -21.85 5.06
CA GLN A 22 -12.74 -21.74 3.70
C GLN A 22 -12.98 -20.36 3.08
N THR A 23 -14.13 -19.75 3.36
CA THR A 23 -14.44 -18.40 2.89
C THR A 23 -13.49 -17.37 3.51
N LEU A 24 -13.20 -17.47 4.81
CA LEU A 24 -12.25 -16.61 5.50
C LEU A 24 -10.85 -16.70 4.89
N VAL A 25 -10.35 -17.92 4.65
CA VAL A 25 -9.03 -18.12 4.03
C VAL A 25 -8.97 -17.46 2.65
N ARG A 26 -9.97 -17.65 1.80
CA ARG A 26 -10.03 -17.01 0.47
C ARG A 26 -10.02 -15.49 0.55
N LEU A 27 -10.75 -14.90 1.50
CA LEU A 27 -10.77 -13.45 1.69
C LEU A 27 -9.41 -12.92 2.13
N ASN A 28 -8.73 -13.60 3.05
CA ASN A 28 -7.40 -13.24 3.51
C ASN A 28 -6.36 -13.32 2.39
N GLU A 29 -6.40 -14.39 1.60
CA GLU A 29 -5.52 -14.56 0.43
C GLU A 29 -5.76 -13.49 -0.64
N ALA A 30 -7.02 -13.18 -0.94
CA ALA A 30 -7.38 -12.15 -1.91
C ALA A 30 -6.92 -10.75 -1.45
N GLN A 31 -7.13 -10.41 -0.17
CA GLN A 31 -6.65 -9.17 0.42
C GLN A 31 -5.11 -9.08 0.39
N ALA A 32 -4.42 -10.15 0.80
CA ALA A 32 -2.96 -10.23 0.72
C ALA A 32 -2.45 -10.10 -0.73
N GLY A 33 -3.14 -10.70 -1.69
CA GLY A 33 -2.88 -10.57 -3.13
C GLY A 33 -2.99 -9.13 -3.63
N THR A 34 -4.02 -8.42 -3.20
CA THR A 34 -4.21 -6.99 -3.53
C THR A 34 -3.06 -6.13 -2.99
N LEU A 35 -2.71 -6.29 -1.72
CA LEU A 35 -1.60 -5.57 -1.10
C LEU A 35 -0.26 -5.92 -1.75
N LYS A 36 -0.02 -7.20 -2.03
CA LYS A 36 1.17 -7.67 -2.75
C LYS A 36 1.31 -6.97 -4.11
N THR A 37 0.23 -6.90 -4.88
CA THR A 37 0.21 -6.22 -6.19
C THR A 37 0.54 -4.75 -6.04
N GLY A 38 -0.04 -4.06 -5.07
CA GLY A 38 0.28 -2.66 -4.77
C GLY A 38 1.76 -2.44 -4.45
N MET A 39 2.35 -3.32 -3.63
CA MET A 39 3.77 -3.23 -3.27
C MET A 39 4.69 -3.57 -4.46
N LEU A 40 4.29 -4.46 -5.35
CA LEU A 40 5.03 -4.71 -6.60
C LEU A 40 4.98 -3.51 -7.54
N VAL A 41 3.85 -2.81 -7.63
CA VAL A 41 3.73 -1.56 -8.39
C VAL A 41 4.62 -0.47 -7.79
N LEU A 42 4.61 -0.30 -6.46
CA LEU A 42 5.49 0.65 -5.76
C LEU A 42 6.97 0.33 -5.99
N GLY A 43 7.36 -0.93 -5.84
CA GLY A 43 8.74 -1.39 -6.07
C GLY A 43 9.19 -1.19 -7.51
N GLY A 44 8.34 -1.54 -8.49
CA GLY A 44 8.59 -1.31 -9.91
C GLY A 44 8.78 0.17 -10.25
N TRP A 45 7.89 1.04 -9.74
CA TRP A 45 8.03 2.48 -9.85
C TRP A 45 9.35 2.97 -9.27
N ALA A 46 9.71 2.50 -8.07
CA ALA A 46 10.94 2.88 -7.41
C ALA A 46 12.18 2.47 -8.22
N ILE A 47 12.23 1.23 -8.71
CA ILE A 47 13.35 0.73 -9.52
C ILE A 47 13.51 1.56 -10.79
N VAL A 48 12.42 1.80 -11.54
CA VAL A 48 12.46 2.59 -12.76
C VAL A 48 13.00 4.01 -12.49
N ASN A 49 12.48 4.66 -11.43
CA ASN A 49 12.90 6.01 -11.05
C ASN A 49 14.37 6.05 -10.57
N ILE A 50 14.85 5.05 -9.85
CA ILE A 50 16.24 4.93 -9.45
C ILE A 50 17.14 4.82 -10.68
N LEU A 51 16.82 3.92 -11.61
CA LEU A 51 17.60 3.74 -12.84
C LEU A 51 17.64 5.01 -13.70
N VAL A 52 16.46 5.61 -13.95
CA VAL A 52 16.36 6.85 -14.73
C VAL A 52 17.11 7.99 -14.06
N SER A 53 16.95 8.16 -12.74
CA SER A 53 17.59 9.23 -11.99
C SER A 53 19.09 9.05 -11.94
N SER A 54 19.60 7.85 -11.71
CA SER A 54 21.04 7.54 -11.68
C SER A 54 21.69 7.86 -13.03
N PHE A 55 21.05 7.44 -14.13
CA PHE A 55 21.57 7.71 -15.47
C PHE A 55 21.50 9.20 -15.83
N LYS A 56 20.39 9.86 -15.53
CA LYS A 56 20.20 11.28 -15.88
C LYS A 56 21.02 12.22 -15.00
N LEU A 57 21.28 11.86 -13.73
CA LEU A 57 22.01 12.67 -12.76
C LEU A 57 23.43 13.00 -13.22
N THR A 58 24.08 12.09 -13.96
CA THR A 58 25.45 12.28 -14.46
C THR A 58 25.55 13.39 -15.51
N ARG A 59 24.46 13.68 -16.23
CA ARG A 59 24.41 14.69 -17.31
C ARG A 59 23.53 15.90 -16.98
N ALA A 60 22.82 15.86 -15.86
CA ALA A 60 21.91 16.92 -15.48
C ALA A 60 22.64 18.12 -14.87
N THR A 61 22.15 19.31 -15.19
CA THR A 61 22.63 20.58 -14.66
C THR A 61 21.48 21.33 -13.98
N ARG A 62 21.81 22.35 -13.16
CA ARG A 62 20.86 23.27 -12.56
C ARG A 62 19.76 22.54 -11.78
N ASN A 63 18.50 23.00 -11.90
CA ASN A 63 17.37 22.43 -11.20
C ASN A 63 17.11 20.95 -11.54
N ARG A 64 17.40 20.49 -12.76
CA ARG A 64 17.27 19.08 -13.16
C ARG A 64 18.18 18.15 -12.35
N LYS A 65 19.39 18.58 -12.01
CA LYS A 65 20.28 17.82 -11.13
C LYS A 65 19.63 17.56 -9.78
N TYR A 66 19.07 18.59 -9.16
CA TYR A 66 18.39 18.46 -7.86
C TYR A 66 17.09 17.68 -7.95
N PHE A 67 16.37 17.76 -9.08
CA PHE A 67 15.21 16.91 -9.34
C PHE A 67 15.58 15.42 -9.31
N TYR A 68 16.57 15.00 -10.12
CA TYR A 68 16.98 13.60 -10.17
C TYR A 68 17.61 13.13 -8.86
N GLN A 69 18.35 13.99 -8.16
CA GLN A 69 18.89 13.68 -6.84
C GLN A 69 17.79 13.39 -5.82
N MET A 70 16.78 14.25 -5.73
CA MET A 70 15.67 14.06 -4.80
C MET A 70 14.81 12.87 -5.20
N ASN A 71 14.56 12.69 -6.49
CA ASN A 71 13.82 11.54 -7.01
C ASN A 71 14.55 10.22 -6.69
N LEU A 72 15.87 10.18 -6.77
CA LEU A 72 16.67 9.03 -6.38
C LEU A 72 16.51 8.71 -4.88
N TYR A 73 16.70 9.70 -4.01
CA TYR A 73 16.58 9.50 -2.56
C TYR A 73 15.18 9.02 -2.16
N TRP A 74 14.14 9.62 -2.72
CA TRP A 74 12.77 9.24 -2.44
C TRP A 74 12.48 7.79 -2.85
N ASN A 75 12.92 7.41 -4.03
CA ASN A 75 12.66 6.06 -4.53
C ASN A 75 13.51 4.98 -3.86
N VAL A 76 14.68 5.28 -3.31
CA VAL A 76 15.38 4.36 -2.40
C VAL A 76 14.53 4.06 -1.17
N VAL A 77 13.90 5.08 -0.57
CA VAL A 77 12.98 4.87 0.56
C VAL A 77 11.76 4.05 0.14
N ASN A 78 11.13 4.38 -1.00
CA ASN A 78 9.99 3.63 -1.52
C ASN A 78 10.34 2.16 -1.78
N LEU A 79 11.54 1.87 -2.30
CA LEU A 79 12.00 0.51 -2.53
C LEU A 79 12.16 -0.28 -1.23
N VAL A 80 12.72 0.37 -0.19
CA VAL A 80 12.84 -0.25 1.14
C VAL A 80 11.46 -0.55 1.71
N VAL A 81 10.52 0.42 1.65
CA VAL A 81 9.14 0.23 2.13
C VAL A 81 8.46 -0.93 1.39
N ALA A 82 8.53 -0.93 0.04
CA ALA A 82 7.95 -2.01 -0.76
C ALA A 82 8.54 -3.37 -0.42
N SER A 83 9.87 -3.45 -0.23
CA SER A 83 10.57 -4.71 0.09
C SER A 83 10.17 -5.25 1.46
N VAL A 84 10.13 -4.39 2.50
CA VAL A 84 9.73 -4.78 3.86
C VAL A 84 8.26 -5.22 3.89
N ALA A 85 7.38 -4.49 3.20
CA ALA A 85 5.97 -4.84 3.12
C ALA A 85 5.76 -6.16 2.36
N LEU A 86 6.43 -6.36 1.21
CA LEU A 86 6.39 -7.63 0.47
C LEU A 86 6.89 -8.80 1.32
N TYR A 87 8.00 -8.63 2.03
CA TYR A 87 8.51 -9.65 2.93
C TYR A 87 7.48 -10.03 3.98
N SER A 88 6.87 -9.04 4.63
CA SER A 88 5.81 -9.26 5.64
C SER A 88 4.59 -9.98 5.07
N ILE A 89 4.16 -9.64 3.85
CA ILE A 89 3.01 -10.29 3.19
C ILE A 89 3.33 -11.73 2.82
N LEU A 90 4.53 -11.99 2.28
CA LEU A 90 4.93 -13.29 1.77
C LEU A 90 5.28 -14.30 2.89
N THR A 91 5.69 -13.83 4.06
CA THR A 91 6.03 -14.69 5.21
C THR A 91 4.82 -14.98 6.10
N LYS A 92 3.70 -14.26 5.91
CA LYS A 92 2.51 -14.44 6.71
C LYS A 92 1.61 -15.54 6.13
N ASP A 93 1.28 -16.51 6.97
CA ASP A 93 0.31 -17.56 6.59
C ASP A 93 -1.13 -17.02 6.72
N SER A 94 -1.74 -16.75 5.57
CA SER A 94 -3.13 -16.26 5.49
C SER A 94 -4.15 -17.32 5.91
N SER A 95 -3.80 -18.62 5.84
CA SER A 95 -4.69 -19.73 6.18
C SER A 95 -4.84 -19.92 7.69
N ALA A 96 -3.83 -19.53 8.47
CA ALA A 96 -3.81 -19.68 9.93
C ALA A 96 -4.47 -18.52 10.70
N GLN A 97 -5.01 -17.49 10.00
CA GLN A 97 -5.59 -16.31 10.65
C GLN A 97 -7.01 -16.61 11.15
N SER A 98 -7.26 -16.29 12.41
CA SER A 98 -8.61 -16.26 12.97
C SER A 98 -9.46 -15.13 12.35
N LEU A 99 -10.79 -15.18 12.48
CA LEU A 99 -11.68 -14.09 12.07
C LEU A 99 -11.32 -12.77 12.77
N ALA A 100 -11.03 -12.84 14.08
CA ALA A 100 -10.63 -11.66 14.85
C ALA A 100 -9.34 -11.03 14.34
N ASP A 101 -8.32 -11.85 14.03
CA ASP A 101 -7.06 -11.37 13.45
C ASP A 101 -7.27 -10.76 12.07
N SER A 102 -8.12 -11.38 11.25
CA SER A 102 -8.43 -10.90 9.90
C SER A 102 -9.13 -9.54 9.93
N LEU A 103 -10.11 -9.35 10.82
CA LEU A 103 -10.78 -8.07 11.02
C LEU A 103 -9.82 -6.99 11.55
N TYR A 104 -8.98 -7.34 12.52
CA TYR A 104 -7.96 -6.43 13.05
C TYR A 104 -6.99 -5.98 11.96
N LEU A 105 -6.46 -6.91 11.18
CA LEU A 105 -5.51 -6.60 10.11
C LEU A 105 -6.14 -5.80 8.99
N HIS A 106 -7.37 -6.15 8.59
CA HIS A 106 -8.11 -5.36 7.61
C HIS A 106 -8.26 -3.91 8.07
N GLY A 107 -8.70 -3.70 9.33
CA GLY A 107 -8.81 -2.37 9.92
C GLY A 107 -7.47 -1.63 10.00
N TRP A 108 -6.38 -2.34 10.31
CA TRP A 108 -5.03 -1.79 10.35
C TRP A 108 -4.56 -1.32 8.97
N TYR A 109 -4.68 -2.17 7.94
CA TYR A 109 -4.29 -1.81 6.58
C TYR A 109 -5.05 -0.61 6.05
N LYS A 110 -6.37 -0.54 6.30
CA LYS A 110 -7.17 0.64 5.94
C LYS A 110 -6.66 1.90 6.64
N LYS A 111 -6.41 1.85 7.95
CA LYS A 111 -5.89 3.00 8.70
C LYS A 111 -4.56 3.49 8.11
N VAL A 112 -3.64 2.58 7.80
CA VAL A 112 -2.34 2.93 7.20
C VAL A 112 -2.53 3.58 5.84
N LEU A 113 -3.37 3.01 4.96
CA LEU A 113 -3.61 3.58 3.64
C LEU A 113 -4.27 4.97 3.71
N TYR A 114 -5.28 5.17 4.56
CA TYR A 114 -5.89 6.50 4.72
C TYR A 114 -4.90 7.52 5.30
N LEU A 115 -4.04 7.11 6.22
CA LEU A 115 -2.96 7.96 6.72
C LEU A 115 -2.00 8.34 5.59
N ASN A 116 -1.60 7.38 4.76
CA ASN A 116 -0.72 7.62 3.62
C ASN A 116 -1.35 8.58 2.61
N VAL A 117 -2.61 8.38 2.23
CA VAL A 117 -3.34 9.32 1.36
C VAL A 117 -3.28 10.74 1.91
N GLY A 118 -3.45 10.92 3.22
CA GLY A 118 -3.29 12.23 3.87
C GLY A 118 -1.86 12.79 3.78
N LEU A 119 -0.85 11.94 4.02
CA LEU A 119 0.56 12.30 3.92
C LEU A 119 0.95 12.68 2.48
N ASP A 120 0.42 11.98 1.48
CA ASP A 120 0.70 12.25 0.07
C ASP A 120 0.19 13.62 -0.37
N VAL A 121 -1.00 14.02 0.11
CA VAL A 121 -1.49 15.40 -0.04
C VAL A 121 -0.52 16.38 0.61
N GLY A 122 -0.04 16.09 1.81
CA GLY A 122 0.98 16.88 2.50
C GLY A 122 2.27 17.02 1.68
N TYR A 123 2.74 15.92 1.07
CA TYR A 123 3.91 15.93 0.19
C TYR A 123 3.68 16.77 -1.08
N MET A 124 2.52 16.67 -1.72
CA MET A 124 2.18 17.52 -2.86
C MET A 124 2.21 19.00 -2.48
N LEU A 125 1.60 19.37 -1.35
CA LEU A 125 1.59 20.75 -0.85
C LEU A 125 3.01 21.23 -0.50
N LEU A 126 3.82 20.39 0.15
CA LEU A 126 5.23 20.69 0.43
C LEU A 126 6.01 20.93 -0.86
N GLY A 127 5.82 20.09 -1.87
CA GLY A 127 6.49 20.23 -3.15
C GLY A 127 6.10 21.53 -3.87
N VAL A 128 4.82 21.90 -3.85
CA VAL A 128 4.32 23.19 -4.38
C VAL A 128 4.92 24.37 -3.59
N TYR A 129 4.92 24.30 -2.27
CA TYR A 129 5.54 25.31 -1.41
C TYR A 129 7.03 25.50 -1.73
N LEU A 130 7.80 24.42 -1.89
CA LEU A 130 9.22 24.52 -2.24
C LEU A 130 9.43 25.17 -3.61
N LYS A 131 8.59 24.84 -4.60
CA LYS A 131 8.61 25.47 -5.92
C LYS A 131 8.35 26.97 -5.84
N GLU A 132 7.36 27.39 -5.08
CA GLU A 132 7.04 28.81 -4.93
C GLU A 132 8.14 29.53 -4.15
N ARG A 133 8.61 28.98 -3.03
CA ARG A 133 9.72 29.53 -2.26
C ARG A 133 11.01 29.65 -3.07
N SER A 134 11.20 28.85 -4.09
CA SER A 134 12.39 28.90 -4.94
C SER A 134 12.60 30.27 -5.61
N ARG A 135 11.51 30.99 -5.88
CA ARG A 135 11.55 32.32 -6.54
C ARG A 135 12.25 33.40 -5.71
N TYR A 136 12.19 33.24 -4.38
CA TYR A 136 12.70 34.24 -3.41
C TYR A 136 13.92 33.73 -2.65
N SER A 137 14.55 32.62 -3.09
CA SER A 137 15.65 31.99 -2.35
C SER A 137 16.95 32.04 -3.14
N PRO A 138 18.11 32.24 -2.50
CA PRO A 138 19.40 32.09 -3.16
C PRO A 138 19.66 30.63 -3.62
N LYS A 139 18.88 29.66 -3.10
CA LYS A 139 18.94 28.23 -3.48
C LYS A 139 17.85 27.86 -4.49
N THR A 140 17.51 28.76 -5.42
CA THR A 140 16.43 28.64 -6.40
C THR A 140 16.42 27.27 -7.10
N GLU A 141 17.52 26.88 -7.71
CA GLU A 141 17.58 25.63 -8.49
C GLU A 141 17.35 24.38 -7.66
N ARG A 142 17.87 24.37 -6.42
CA ARG A 142 17.70 23.27 -5.49
C ARG A 142 16.24 23.12 -5.05
N LEU A 143 15.64 24.21 -4.59
CA LEU A 143 14.25 24.20 -4.11
C LEU A 143 13.27 23.86 -5.24
N LEU A 144 13.51 24.41 -6.43
CA LEU A 144 12.71 24.11 -7.61
C LEU A 144 12.80 22.62 -7.99
N GLY A 145 14.00 22.08 -8.09
CA GLY A 145 14.21 20.67 -8.46
C GLY A 145 13.61 19.70 -7.41
N TRP A 146 13.87 19.96 -6.14
CA TRP A 146 13.29 19.15 -5.05
C TRP A 146 11.77 19.24 -5.03
N GLY A 147 11.19 20.44 -5.13
CA GLY A 147 9.75 20.63 -5.15
C GLY A 147 9.08 19.89 -6.31
N GLN A 148 9.67 19.92 -7.50
CA GLN A 148 9.17 19.16 -8.67
C GLN A 148 9.19 17.64 -8.43
N ALA A 149 10.28 17.11 -7.84
CA ALA A 149 10.39 15.68 -7.55
C ALA A 149 9.37 15.24 -6.49
N ILE A 150 9.21 16.02 -5.41
CA ILE A 150 8.27 15.71 -4.33
C ILE A 150 6.83 15.73 -4.84
N VAL A 151 6.44 16.70 -5.69
CA VAL A 151 5.10 16.70 -6.30
C VAL A 151 4.89 15.46 -7.15
N LEU A 152 5.86 15.07 -7.98
CA LEU A 152 5.75 13.87 -8.81
C LEU A 152 5.53 12.62 -7.95
N GLN A 153 6.32 12.46 -6.90
CA GLN A 153 6.21 11.30 -6.01
C GLN A 153 4.90 11.32 -5.22
N GLY A 154 4.50 12.47 -4.69
CA GLY A 154 3.24 12.62 -3.95
C GLY A 154 2.03 12.29 -4.81
N VAL A 155 1.99 12.74 -6.08
CA VAL A 155 0.90 12.39 -7.00
C VAL A 155 0.85 10.88 -7.27
N PHE A 156 2.00 10.24 -7.52
CA PHE A 156 2.04 8.80 -7.76
C PHE A 156 1.58 8.01 -6.53
N LEU A 157 2.12 8.34 -5.35
CA LEU A 157 1.78 7.65 -4.10
C LEU A 157 0.30 7.85 -3.76
N PHE A 158 -0.21 9.07 -3.88
CA PHE A 158 -1.63 9.37 -3.65
C PHE A 158 -2.55 8.50 -4.51
N LEU A 159 -2.26 8.36 -5.81
CA LEU A 159 -3.06 7.53 -6.69
C LEU A 159 -2.95 6.04 -6.31
N LEU A 160 -1.76 5.56 -6.00
CA LEU A 160 -1.54 4.17 -5.60
C LEU A 160 -2.28 3.84 -4.29
N ASP A 161 -2.11 4.66 -3.25
CA ASP A 161 -2.69 4.42 -1.94
C ASP A 161 -4.21 4.61 -1.95
N LEU A 162 -4.72 5.56 -2.73
CA LEU A 162 -6.16 5.73 -2.93
C LEU A 162 -6.78 4.51 -3.62
N VAL A 163 -6.17 4.01 -4.68
CA VAL A 163 -6.65 2.80 -5.38
C VAL A 163 -6.62 1.59 -4.45
N LEU A 164 -5.54 1.41 -3.69
CA LEU A 164 -5.44 0.32 -2.72
C LEU A 164 -6.49 0.45 -1.61
N ALA A 165 -6.75 1.65 -1.10
CA ALA A 165 -7.77 1.89 -0.08
C ALA A 165 -9.17 1.52 -0.60
N VAL A 166 -9.51 1.93 -1.83
CA VAL A 166 -10.80 1.57 -2.47
C VAL A 166 -10.90 0.06 -2.69
N LEU A 167 -9.84 -0.59 -3.16
CA LEU A 167 -9.84 -2.05 -3.37
C LEU A 167 -9.98 -2.81 -2.05
N LEU A 168 -9.35 -2.34 -0.97
CA LEU A 168 -9.50 -2.95 0.35
C LEU A 168 -10.92 -2.81 0.91
N GLU A 169 -11.64 -1.73 0.59
CA GLU A 169 -13.02 -1.56 1.03
C GLU A 169 -13.93 -2.71 0.59
N ASN A 170 -13.68 -3.28 -0.59
CA ASN A 170 -14.45 -4.40 -1.11
C ASN A 170 -14.39 -5.67 -0.24
N TYR A 171 -13.38 -5.79 0.64
CA TYR A 171 -13.25 -6.92 1.57
C TYR A 171 -13.95 -6.68 2.91
N ALA A 172 -14.38 -5.46 3.22
CA ALA A 172 -14.99 -5.12 4.50
C ALA A 172 -16.31 -5.88 4.71
N GLU A 173 -17.27 -5.71 3.80
CA GLU A 173 -18.59 -6.33 3.92
C GLU A 173 -18.54 -7.87 4.00
N PRO A 174 -17.81 -8.58 3.10
CA PRO A 174 -17.68 -10.03 3.21
C PRO A 174 -17.07 -10.52 4.52
N LEU A 175 -16.08 -9.78 5.09
CA LEU A 175 -15.49 -10.11 6.38
C LEU A 175 -16.48 -9.91 7.54
N PHE A 176 -17.24 -8.82 7.52
CA PHE A 176 -18.23 -8.53 8.56
C PHE A 176 -19.41 -9.52 8.54
N ARG A 177 -19.78 -10.06 7.39
CA ARG A 177 -20.81 -11.11 7.27
C ARG A 177 -20.42 -12.45 7.91
N LEU A 178 -19.13 -12.66 8.21
CA LEU A 178 -18.65 -13.86 8.89
C LEU A 178 -18.77 -13.78 10.43
N ILE A 179 -19.18 -12.64 10.97
CA ILE A 179 -19.44 -12.48 12.39
C ILE A 179 -20.76 -13.19 12.70
N PRO A 180 -20.77 -14.13 13.68
CA PRO A 180 -21.96 -14.91 14.05
C PRO A 180 -23.07 -14.04 14.65
#